data_76aaa433b4eb7818f2836a6313650ece
#
_entry.id   76aaa433b4eb7818f2836a6313650ece
#
_cell.length_a   1.000
_cell.length_b   1.000
_cell.length_c   1.000
_cell.angle_alpha   90.00
_cell.angle_beta   90.00
_cell.angle_gamma   90.00
#
_symmetry.space_group_name_H-M   'P 1'
#
loop_
_entity.id
_entity.type
_entity.pdbx_description
1 polymer ?
#
loop_
_entity_poly.entity_id
_entity_poly.type
_entity_poly.pdbx_seq_one_letter_code
_entity_poly.pdbx_strand_id
1 'polypeptide(L)'
;AAAAETAKAEGVTVIAYDRLITGTDAVDYYVTFDSFAVGAAQGQFLIDNAPAGSGIPLYLYAGAATDNNAFIFFQGAWSVLQPKIADGTFKIVNSDEAVALQDKADLTREELSTIIGQITTDWDFNVAKSKAEANLTANGADAKGDVCVLAPNDGTSRAIADVFSTDKDVTSYVISGQDAEKASIQYIIDGKQSMTVFKDTRTLAADSVAMAVSVLNGETPATDTTYNNEAKDVPAKQTDVVVVTKDNVKSALIDSGYYEAGDFTGL
;
A
#
# COMPACT_ATOMS: atom_id res chain seq x y z
N ALA A 1 18.21 -10.10 -8.03
CA ALA A 1 18.32 -11.45 -8.62
C ALA A 1 19.75 -12.01 -8.51
N ALA A 2 20.80 -11.35 -9.08
CA ALA A 2 22.14 -11.91 -9.21
C ALA A 2 22.76 -12.46 -7.90
N ALA A 3 22.64 -11.74 -6.77
CA ALA A 3 23.14 -12.25 -5.49
C ALA A 3 22.40 -13.52 -5.01
N ALA A 4 21.10 -13.60 -5.25
CA ALA A 4 20.30 -14.79 -4.93
C ALA A 4 20.72 -15.99 -5.81
N GLU A 5 20.98 -15.76 -7.09
CA GLU A 5 21.46 -16.78 -8.03
C GLU A 5 22.83 -17.31 -7.62
N THR A 6 23.75 -16.42 -7.22
CA THR A 6 25.07 -16.83 -6.70
C THR A 6 24.92 -17.69 -5.44
N ALA A 7 24.08 -17.28 -4.48
CA ALA A 7 23.83 -18.05 -3.26
C ALA A 7 23.24 -19.44 -3.57
N LYS A 8 22.26 -19.49 -4.48
CA LYS A 8 21.64 -20.75 -4.92
C LYS A 8 22.63 -21.69 -5.59
N ALA A 9 23.52 -21.17 -6.41
CA ALA A 9 24.57 -21.97 -7.08
C ALA A 9 25.54 -22.62 -6.08
N GLU A 10 25.74 -22.01 -4.91
CA GLU A 10 26.53 -22.54 -3.79
C GLU A 10 25.71 -23.47 -2.86
N GLY A 11 24.47 -23.79 -3.23
CA GLY A 11 23.60 -24.67 -2.43
C GLY A 11 22.96 -23.98 -1.21
N VAL A 12 22.95 -22.64 -1.16
CA VAL A 12 22.32 -21.88 -0.08
C VAL A 12 20.83 -21.70 -0.37
N THR A 13 19.98 -21.98 0.62
CA THR A 13 18.53 -21.69 0.53
C THR A 13 18.30 -20.20 0.60
N VAL A 14 17.50 -19.68 -0.33
CA VAL A 14 17.18 -18.25 -0.45
C VAL A 14 15.76 -17.99 0.01
N ILE A 15 15.60 -17.22 1.08
CA ILE A 15 14.32 -16.76 1.60
C ILE A 15 14.19 -15.26 1.29
N ALA A 16 13.20 -14.90 0.46
CA ALA A 16 12.85 -13.50 0.26
C ALA A 16 12.05 -12.99 1.47
N TYR A 17 12.34 -11.77 1.91
CA TYR A 17 11.69 -11.14 3.06
C TYR A 17 11.07 -9.81 2.63
N ASP A 18 9.78 -9.62 2.92
CA ASP A 18 8.97 -8.43 2.62
C ASP A 18 8.82 -8.14 1.12
N ARG A 19 9.92 -8.09 0.37
CA ARG A 19 9.92 -7.85 -1.09
C ARG A 19 10.31 -9.09 -1.85
N LEU A 20 9.45 -9.49 -2.79
CA LEU A 20 9.71 -10.64 -3.66
C LEU A 20 10.80 -10.30 -4.68
N ILE A 21 11.82 -11.14 -4.76
CA ILE A 21 12.85 -11.06 -5.82
C ILE A 21 12.26 -11.69 -7.08
N THR A 22 12.06 -10.88 -8.13
CA THR A 22 11.45 -11.30 -9.39
C THR A 22 12.49 -11.65 -10.46
N GLY A 23 12.06 -12.36 -11.51
CA GLY A 23 12.86 -12.68 -12.70
C GLY A 23 13.97 -13.71 -12.45
N THR A 24 13.87 -14.54 -11.41
CA THR A 24 14.85 -15.60 -11.10
C THR A 24 14.19 -16.80 -10.43
N ASP A 25 14.68 -18.01 -10.69
CA ASP A 25 14.26 -19.22 -10.02
C ASP A 25 15.02 -19.49 -8.70
N ALA A 26 15.93 -18.61 -8.31
CA ALA A 26 16.81 -18.76 -7.16
C ALA A 26 16.11 -18.64 -5.80
N VAL A 27 14.92 -18.03 -5.73
CA VAL A 27 14.17 -17.85 -4.47
C VAL A 27 13.45 -19.14 -4.10
N ASP A 28 13.72 -19.69 -2.92
CA ASP A 28 13.10 -20.93 -2.46
C ASP A 28 11.81 -20.68 -1.69
N TYR A 29 11.78 -19.63 -0.86
CA TYR A 29 10.64 -19.27 -0.01
C TYR A 29 10.49 -17.74 0.07
N TYR A 30 9.29 -17.31 0.46
CA TYR A 30 8.96 -15.91 0.66
C TYR A 30 8.17 -15.69 1.95
N VAL A 31 8.53 -14.67 2.73
CA VAL A 31 7.80 -14.25 3.91
C VAL A 31 7.31 -12.82 3.69
N THR A 32 6.00 -12.60 3.79
CA THR A 32 5.38 -11.32 3.45
C THR A 32 4.10 -11.08 4.24
N PHE A 33 3.52 -9.89 4.09
CA PHE A 33 2.13 -9.60 4.45
C PHE A 33 1.20 -9.87 3.26
N ASP A 34 -0.11 -9.94 3.52
CA ASP A 34 -1.12 -9.96 2.46
C ASP A 34 -1.16 -8.61 1.72
N SER A 35 -0.30 -8.47 0.74
CA SER A 35 -0.18 -7.22 -0.04
C SER A 35 -1.45 -6.88 -0.81
N PHE A 36 -2.22 -7.88 -1.26
CA PHE A 36 -3.51 -7.63 -1.91
C PHE A 36 -4.52 -7.09 -0.91
N ALA A 37 -4.62 -7.70 0.28
CA ALA A 37 -5.50 -7.25 1.34
C ALA A 37 -5.14 -5.84 1.84
N VAL A 38 -3.85 -5.46 1.86
CA VAL A 38 -3.44 -4.07 2.15
C VAL A 38 -4.12 -3.09 1.21
N GLY A 39 -3.98 -3.31 -0.10
CA GLY A 39 -4.58 -2.43 -1.10
C GLY A 39 -6.12 -2.43 -1.06
N ALA A 40 -6.73 -3.61 -0.94
CA ALA A 40 -8.18 -3.75 -0.81
C ALA A 40 -8.70 -3.01 0.43
N ALA A 41 -8.02 -3.09 1.57
CA ALA A 41 -8.36 -2.36 2.79
C ALA A 41 -8.26 -0.83 2.62
N GLN A 42 -7.23 -0.35 1.93
CA GLN A 42 -7.09 1.06 1.58
C GLN A 42 -8.25 1.56 0.70
N GLY A 43 -8.55 0.82 -0.38
CA GLY A 43 -9.64 1.16 -1.28
C GLY A 43 -11.01 1.08 -0.60
N GLN A 44 -11.28 0.03 0.18
CA GLN A 44 -12.52 -0.13 0.92
C GLN A 44 -12.73 0.98 1.95
N PHE A 45 -11.66 1.38 2.66
CA PHE A 45 -11.73 2.50 3.59
C PHE A 45 -12.15 3.81 2.91
N LEU A 46 -11.61 4.09 1.71
CA LEU A 46 -12.03 5.28 0.94
C LEU A 46 -13.51 5.20 0.56
N ILE A 47 -14.02 4.02 0.16
CA ILE A 47 -15.45 3.81 -0.16
C ILE A 47 -16.33 4.08 1.07
N ASP A 48 -15.98 3.48 2.21
CA ASP A 48 -16.79 3.54 3.44
C ASP A 48 -16.82 4.94 4.07
N ASN A 49 -15.81 5.77 3.79
CA ASN A 49 -15.65 7.11 4.35
C ASN A 49 -15.77 8.22 3.29
N ALA A 50 -16.17 7.88 2.07
CA ALA A 50 -16.36 8.85 1.00
C ALA A 50 -17.45 9.87 1.36
N PRO A 51 -17.29 11.13 0.96
CA PRO A 51 -18.38 12.11 1.04
C PRO A 51 -19.65 11.60 0.33
N ALA A 52 -20.81 12.06 0.78
CA ALA A 52 -22.06 11.70 0.13
C ALA A 52 -22.16 12.32 -1.27
N GLY A 53 -22.63 11.54 -2.26
CA GLY A 53 -22.85 12.02 -3.62
C GLY A 53 -22.22 11.14 -4.69
N SER A 54 -22.00 11.70 -5.86
CA SER A 54 -21.36 11.06 -7.02
C SER A 54 -20.35 12.01 -7.67
N GLY A 55 -19.44 11.44 -8.46
CA GLY A 55 -18.36 12.20 -9.08
C GLY A 55 -17.33 12.72 -8.10
N ILE A 56 -17.17 12.05 -6.95
CA ILE A 56 -16.21 12.42 -5.91
C ILE A 56 -14.80 12.32 -6.51
N PRO A 57 -14.00 13.40 -6.47
CA PRO A 57 -12.65 13.38 -7.02
C PRO A 57 -11.79 12.34 -6.29
N LEU A 58 -11.21 11.43 -7.06
CA LEU A 58 -10.31 10.38 -6.59
C LEU A 58 -8.90 10.61 -7.14
N TYR A 59 -7.98 10.88 -6.25
CA TYR A 59 -6.56 10.98 -6.56
C TYR A 59 -5.87 9.65 -6.28
N LEU A 60 -5.17 9.11 -7.27
CA LEU A 60 -4.47 7.84 -7.20
C LEU A 60 -2.96 8.07 -7.09
N TYR A 61 -2.32 7.44 -6.11
CA TYR A 61 -0.86 7.39 -5.98
C TYR A 61 -0.44 5.95 -5.72
N ALA A 62 0.72 5.56 -6.25
CA ALA A 62 1.28 4.22 -6.09
C ALA A 62 2.73 4.29 -5.60
N GLY A 63 3.24 3.18 -5.12
CA GLY A 63 4.64 2.99 -4.76
C GLY A 63 5.56 2.89 -5.98
N ALA A 64 6.81 2.48 -5.76
CA ALA A 64 7.81 2.36 -6.82
C ALA A 64 7.45 1.29 -7.85
N ALA A 65 7.54 1.64 -9.13
CA ALA A 65 7.31 0.70 -10.25
C ALA A 65 8.34 -0.46 -10.31
N THR A 66 9.44 -0.35 -9.57
CA THR A 66 10.46 -1.40 -9.43
C THR A 66 10.18 -2.39 -8.31
N ASP A 67 9.13 -2.16 -7.51
CA ASP A 67 8.72 -3.01 -6.40
C ASP A 67 7.44 -3.78 -6.74
N ASN A 68 7.51 -5.11 -6.71
CA ASN A 68 6.35 -5.95 -7.00
C ASN A 68 5.18 -5.68 -6.04
N ASN A 69 5.44 -5.30 -4.80
CA ASN A 69 4.40 -5.00 -3.82
C ASN A 69 3.53 -3.81 -4.26
N ALA A 70 4.11 -2.78 -4.92
CA ALA A 70 3.36 -1.64 -5.43
C ALA A 70 2.24 -2.06 -6.39
N PHE A 71 2.49 -3.07 -7.23
CA PHE A 71 1.50 -3.63 -8.15
C PHE A 71 0.39 -4.38 -7.41
N ILE A 72 0.76 -5.21 -6.43
CA ILE A 72 -0.21 -6.01 -5.68
C ILE A 72 -1.10 -5.10 -4.80
N PHE A 73 -0.52 -4.08 -4.15
CA PHE A 73 -1.28 -3.08 -3.41
C PHE A 73 -2.26 -2.34 -4.31
N PHE A 74 -1.78 -1.84 -5.46
CA PHE A 74 -2.66 -1.12 -6.39
C PHE A 74 -3.76 -2.02 -6.96
N GLN A 75 -3.44 -3.27 -7.30
CA GLN A 75 -4.41 -4.24 -7.77
C GLN A 75 -5.49 -4.53 -6.71
N GLY A 76 -5.09 -4.67 -5.43
CA GLY A 76 -6.03 -4.83 -4.32
C GLY A 76 -6.96 -3.63 -4.18
N ALA A 77 -6.42 -2.40 -4.22
CA ALA A 77 -7.22 -1.18 -4.18
C ALA A 77 -8.14 -1.05 -5.40
N TRP A 78 -7.63 -1.35 -6.60
CA TRP A 78 -8.41 -1.32 -7.83
C TRP A 78 -9.59 -2.28 -7.79
N SER A 79 -9.43 -3.49 -7.25
CA SER A 79 -10.47 -4.51 -7.20
C SER A 79 -11.75 -4.05 -6.48
N VAL A 80 -11.62 -3.14 -5.50
CA VAL A 80 -12.75 -2.60 -4.75
C VAL A 80 -13.18 -1.20 -5.23
N LEU A 81 -12.22 -0.37 -5.70
CA LEU A 81 -12.53 0.98 -6.18
C LEU A 81 -13.14 0.98 -7.58
N GLN A 82 -12.73 0.07 -8.46
CA GLN A 82 -13.16 0.04 -9.86
C GLN A 82 -14.69 -0.02 -10.03
N PRO A 83 -15.46 -0.84 -9.29
CA PRO A 83 -16.92 -0.81 -9.39
C PRO A 83 -17.53 0.55 -9.03
N LYS A 84 -16.89 1.30 -8.11
CA LYS A 84 -17.31 2.63 -7.66
C LYS A 84 -16.87 3.75 -8.60
N ILE A 85 -15.84 3.51 -9.38
CA ILE A 85 -15.42 4.38 -10.48
C ILE A 85 -16.37 4.17 -11.67
N ALA A 86 -16.66 2.92 -12.04
CA ALA A 86 -17.53 2.57 -13.14
C ALA A 86 -18.99 3.02 -12.92
N ASP A 87 -19.51 2.99 -11.68
CA ASP A 87 -20.87 3.46 -11.36
C ASP A 87 -20.95 5.00 -11.21
N GLY A 88 -19.82 5.71 -11.32
CA GLY A 88 -19.74 7.16 -11.24
C GLY A 88 -19.73 7.72 -9.80
N THR A 89 -19.60 6.88 -8.78
CA THR A 89 -19.40 7.34 -7.39
C THR A 89 -18.09 8.12 -7.29
N PHE A 90 -17.00 7.57 -7.83
CA PHE A 90 -15.70 8.24 -7.92
C PHE A 90 -15.38 8.70 -9.34
N LYS A 91 -14.65 9.81 -9.44
CA LYS A 91 -14.07 10.33 -10.69
C LYS A 91 -12.55 10.42 -10.52
N ILE A 92 -11.80 9.63 -11.26
CA ILE A 92 -10.32 9.74 -11.29
C ILE A 92 -9.93 11.09 -11.89
N VAL A 93 -9.04 11.83 -11.23
CA VAL A 93 -8.70 13.21 -11.63
C VAL A 93 -7.20 13.45 -11.89
N ASN A 94 -6.34 12.43 -11.71
CA ASN A 94 -4.90 12.62 -11.84
C ASN A 94 -4.18 11.51 -12.63
N SER A 95 -4.93 10.70 -13.38
CA SER A 95 -4.34 9.65 -14.23
C SER A 95 -5.19 9.37 -15.45
N ASP A 96 -4.77 9.84 -16.61
CA ASP A 96 -5.42 9.55 -17.90
C ASP A 96 -5.36 8.05 -18.22
N GLU A 97 -4.29 7.37 -17.84
CA GLU A 97 -4.11 5.92 -18.04
C GLU A 97 -5.14 5.13 -17.21
N ALA A 98 -5.37 5.51 -15.95
CA ALA A 98 -6.39 4.88 -15.13
C ALA A 98 -7.82 5.20 -15.64
N VAL A 99 -8.06 6.41 -16.12
CA VAL A 99 -9.35 6.79 -16.75
C VAL A 99 -9.61 5.96 -18.00
N ALA A 100 -8.59 5.72 -18.84
CA ALA A 100 -8.74 4.90 -20.06
C ALA A 100 -9.12 3.43 -19.75
N LEU A 101 -8.82 2.95 -18.55
CA LEU A 101 -9.06 1.58 -18.10
C LEU A 101 -10.16 1.48 -17.02
N GLN A 102 -10.87 2.55 -16.74
CA GLN A 102 -11.83 2.64 -15.60
C GLN A 102 -12.98 1.63 -15.64
N ASP A 103 -13.36 1.14 -16.84
CA ASP A 103 -14.42 0.16 -17.01
C ASP A 103 -13.92 -1.30 -16.92
N LYS A 104 -12.61 -1.49 -16.69
CA LYS A 104 -11.96 -2.80 -16.68
C LYS A 104 -11.70 -3.27 -15.24
N ALA A 105 -12.38 -4.34 -14.80
CA ALA A 105 -12.24 -4.89 -13.45
C ALA A 105 -10.85 -5.49 -13.20
N ASP A 106 -10.36 -6.29 -14.17
CA ASP A 106 -9.07 -6.97 -14.06
C ASP A 106 -8.05 -6.31 -14.98
N LEU A 107 -6.97 -5.82 -14.41
CA LEU A 107 -5.86 -5.22 -15.12
C LEU A 107 -4.73 -6.23 -15.32
N THR A 108 -4.17 -6.27 -16.52
CA THR A 108 -2.95 -7.03 -16.80
C THR A 108 -1.74 -6.35 -16.14
N ARG A 109 -0.63 -7.09 -16.00
CA ARG A 109 0.62 -6.53 -15.47
C ARG A 109 1.11 -5.32 -16.27
N GLU A 110 0.94 -5.32 -17.59
CA GLU A 110 1.32 -4.22 -18.48
C GLU A 110 0.45 -2.99 -18.23
N GLU A 111 -0.87 -3.16 -18.15
CA GLU A 111 -1.81 -2.07 -17.85
C GLU A 111 -1.55 -1.46 -16.46
N LEU A 112 -1.31 -2.31 -15.44
CA LEU A 112 -0.89 -1.85 -14.12
C LEU A 112 0.42 -1.05 -14.19
N SER A 113 1.40 -1.52 -14.98
CA SER A 113 2.68 -0.83 -15.16
C SER A 113 2.51 0.55 -15.76
N THR A 114 1.60 0.70 -16.74
CA THR A 114 1.30 1.99 -17.39
C THR A 114 0.67 2.96 -16.39
N ILE A 115 -0.34 2.52 -15.64
CA ILE A 115 -0.97 3.34 -14.59
C ILE A 115 0.05 3.73 -13.52
N ILE A 116 0.77 2.75 -12.96
CA ILE A 116 1.73 2.99 -11.87
C ILE A 116 2.85 3.93 -12.35
N GLY A 117 3.33 3.79 -13.58
CA GLY A 117 4.31 4.71 -14.17
C GLY A 117 3.88 6.17 -14.13
N GLN A 118 2.58 6.45 -14.29
CA GLN A 118 2.04 7.81 -14.22
C GLN A 118 1.89 8.31 -12.77
N ILE A 119 1.47 7.44 -11.83
CA ILE A 119 1.10 7.82 -10.46
C ILE A 119 2.13 7.44 -9.39
N THR A 120 3.29 6.87 -9.76
CA THR A 120 4.32 6.44 -8.80
C THR A 120 4.83 7.58 -7.95
N THR A 121 5.03 7.30 -6.68
CA THR A 121 5.71 8.17 -5.70
C THR A 121 7.13 7.69 -5.42
N ASP A 122 7.53 6.54 -6.00
CA ASP A 122 8.83 5.87 -5.74
C ASP A 122 9.09 5.59 -4.24
N TRP A 123 8.03 5.51 -3.42
CA TRP A 123 8.09 5.46 -1.95
C TRP A 123 8.79 6.68 -1.32
N ASP A 124 8.96 7.78 -2.08
CA ASP A 124 9.69 8.97 -1.66
C ASP A 124 8.74 10.11 -1.27
N PHE A 125 8.96 10.68 -0.09
CA PHE A 125 8.19 11.79 0.45
C PHE A 125 8.21 13.03 -0.48
N ASN A 126 9.37 13.40 -1.03
CA ASN A 126 9.50 14.60 -1.84
C ASN A 126 8.89 14.40 -3.23
N VAL A 127 9.00 13.19 -3.81
CA VAL A 127 8.34 12.83 -5.06
C VAL A 127 6.82 12.89 -4.88
N ALA A 128 6.29 12.31 -3.79
CA ALA A 128 4.87 12.37 -3.46
C ALA A 128 4.37 13.81 -3.30
N LYS A 129 5.12 14.65 -2.56
CA LYS A 129 4.82 16.07 -2.38
C LYS A 129 4.76 16.80 -3.70
N SER A 130 5.83 16.71 -4.51
CA SER A 130 5.91 17.40 -5.81
C SER A 130 4.81 16.96 -6.76
N LYS A 131 4.47 15.66 -6.77
CA LYS A 131 3.38 15.12 -7.59
C LYS A 131 2.01 15.62 -7.12
N ALA A 132 1.77 15.71 -5.81
CA ALA A 132 0.55 16.28 -5.26
C ALA A 132 0.38 17.77 -5.60
N GLU A 133 1.44 18.57 -5.46
CA GLU A 133 1.47 19.98 -5.86
C GLU A 133 1.16 20.14 -7.37
N ALA A 134 1.77 19.31 -8.21
CA ALA A 134 1.54 19.34 -9.66
C ALA A 134 0.08 18.97 -10.00
N ASN A 135 -0.46 17.93 -9.38
CA ASN A 135 -1.84 17.49 -9.60
C ASN A 135 -2.86 18.57 -9.18
N LEU A 136 -2.69 19.18 -8.00
CA LEU A 136 -3.59 20.27 -7.56
C LEU A 136 -3.45 21.52 -8.43
N THR A 137 -2.26 21.81 -8.95
CA THR A 137 -2.05 22.93 -9.87
C THR A 137 -2.70 22.69 -11.24
N ALA A 138 -2.64 21.45 -11.75
CA ALA A 138 -3.21 21.10 -13.05
C ALA A 138 -4.74 21.01 -13.03
N ASN A 139 -5.33 20.72 -11.87
CA ASN A 139 -6.76 20.51 -11.71
C ASN A 139 -7.50 21.82 -11.34
N GLY A 140 -8.67 22.00 -11.97
CA GLY A 140 -9.61 23.08 -11.62
C GLY A 140 -10.40 22.76 -10.34
N ALA A 141 -11.23 23.73 -9.91
CA ALA A 141 -12.04 23.61 -8.70
C ALA A 141 -13.05 22.44 -8.75
N ASP A 142 -13.43 21.97 -9.93
CA ASP A 142 -14.32 20.83 -10.15
C ASP A 142 -13.70 19.45 -9.80
N ALA A 143 -12.39 19.41 -9.69
CA ALA A 143 -11.62 18.25 -9.24
C ALA A 143 -11.12 18.37 -7.79
N LYS A 144 -11.62 19.34 -7.06
CA LYS A 144 -11.29 19.64 -5.65
C LYS A 144 -12.54 19.62 -4.79
N GLY A 145 -12.58 20.30 -3.66
CA GLY A 145 -13.68 20.22 -2.70
C GLY A 145 -13.45 19.06 -1.72
N ASP A 146 -14.42 18.17 -1.59
CA ASP A 146 -14.30 16.97 -0.75
C ASP A 146 -13.76 15.82 -1.60
N VAL A 147 -12.56 15.34 -1.32
CA VAL A 147 -11.82 14.42 -2.19
C VAL A 147 -11.42 13.13 -1.46
N CYS A 148 -11.17 12.07 -2.25
CA CYS A 148 -10.57 10.83 -1.76
C CYS A 148 -9.17 10.65 -2.37
N VAL A 149 -8.23 10.15 -1.57
CA VAL A 149 -6.83 10.00 -1.95
C VAL A 149 -6.34 8.60 -1.61
N LEU A 150 -6.06 7.81 -2.62
CA LEU A 150 -5.34 6.54 -2.46
C LEU A 150 -3.85 6.86 -2.37
N ALA A 151 -3.29 6.84 -1.16
CA ALA A 151 -1.85 7.00 -0.92
C ALA A 151 -1.23 5.64 -0.58
N PRO A 152 -0.07 5.28 -1.17
CA PRO A 152 0.43 3.92 -1.11
C PRO A 152 1.04 3.55 0.26
N ASN A 153 1.59 4.50 1.02
CA ASN A 153 2.15 4.28 2.35
C ASN A 153 2.13 5.55 3.19
N ASP A 154 2.51 5.43 4.44
CA ASP A 154 2.42 6.49 5.45
C ASP A 154 3.31 7.70 5.15
N GLY A 155 4.56 7.48 4.74
CA GLY A 155 5.48 8.57 4.41
C GLY A 155 4.93 9.44 3.27
N THR A 156 4.45 8.83 2.20
CA THR A 156 3.86 9.52 1.06
C THR A 156 2.48 10.11 1.40
N SER A 157 1.68 9.42 2.23
CA SER A 157 0.39 9.92 2.72
C SER A 157 0.55 11.26 3.46
N ARG A 158 1.51 11.36 4.40
CA ARG A 158 1.79 12.62 5.11
C ARG A 158 2.19 13.74 4.15
N ALA A 159 3.07 13.43 3.18
CA ALA A 159 3.49 14.41 2.18
C ALA A 159 2.32 14.97 1.36
N ILE A 160 1.42 14.07 0.92
CA ILE A 160 0.23 14.43 0.15
C ILE A 160 -0.76 15.21 1.03
N ALA A 161 -1.02 14.73 2.27
CA ALA A 161 -1.92 15.39 3.22
C ALA A 161 -1.48 16.84 3.52
N ASP A 162 -0.18 17.08 3.71
CA ASP A 162 0.35 18.41 3.94
C ASP A 162 0.07 19.37 2.76
N VAL A 163 0.15 18.86 1.52
CA VAL A 163 -0.15 19.65 0.32
C VAL A 163 -1.66 19.89 0.20
N PHE A 164 -2.48 18.87 0.34
CA PHE A 164 -3.94 18.97 0.22
C PHE A 164 -4.54 19.88 1.29
N SER A 165 -4.04 19.83 2.52
CA SER A 165 -4.51 20.67 3.64
C SER A 165 -4.24 22.16 3.44
N THR A 166 -3.35 22.55 2.53
CA THR A 166 -3.00 23.95 2.27
C THR A 166 -3.65 24.50 0.99
N ASP A 167 -4.25 23.66 0.15
CA ASP A 167 -4.97 24.11 -1.04
C ASP A 167 -6.34 24.66 -0.64
N LYS A 168 -6.62 25.91 -1.03
CA LYS A 168 -7.84 26.66 -0.64
C LYS A 168 -9.14 26.11 -1.26
N ASP A 169 -9.02 25.33 -2.34
CA ASP A 169 -10.15 24.77 -3.06
C ASP A 169 -10.42 23.32 -2.63
N VAL A 170 -9.56 22.71 -1.81
CA VAL A 170 -9.79 21.42 -1.12
C VAL A 170 -10.49 21.71 0.21
N THR A 171 -11.73 21.24 0.34
CA THR A 171 -12.57 21.44 1.54
C THR A 171 -12.28 20.39 2.60
N SER A 172 -12.20 19.12 2.17
CA SER A 172 -11.84 18.00 3.01
C SER A 172 -11.19 16.89 2.18
N TYR A 173 -10.50 15.98 2.85
CA TYR A 173 -9.95 14.79 2.18
C TYR A 173 -10.00 13.55 3.08
N VAL A 174 -10.24 12.39 2.46
CA VAL A 174 -10.07 11.07 3.05
C VAL A 174 -8.84 10.45 2.40
N ILE A 175 -7.82 10.12 3.20
CA ILE A 175 -6.53 9.64 2.69
C ILE A 175 -6.12 8.32 3.34
N SER A 176 -5.69 7.36 2.51
CA SER A 176 -5.17 6.08 2.96
C SER A 176 -3.67 6.14 3.33
N GLY A 177 -3.17 5.06 3.92
CA GLY A 177 -1.77 4.84 4.23
C GLY A 177 -1.51 3.39 4.60
N GLN A 178 -0.26 3.01 4.82
CA GLN A 178 0.17 1.73 5.41
C GLN A 178 1.51 1.89 6.12
N ASP A 179 1.86 0.94 6.96
CA ASP A 179 3.07 0.75 7.76
C ASP A 179 2.93 1.13 9.22
N ALA A 180 1.89 1.88 9.60
CA ALA A 180 1.68 2.40 10.96
C ALA A 180 2.93 3.13 11.51
N GLU A 181 3.58 3.94 10.66
CA GLU A 181 4.72 4.75 11.10
C GLU A 181 4.33 5.68 12.25
N LYS A 182 5.21 5.81 13.27
CA LYS A 182 4.93 6.63 14.45
C LYS A 182 4.45 8.05 14.13
N ALA A 183 5.06 8.71 13.13
CA ALA A 183 4.64 10.03 12.68
C ALA A 183 3.24 10.03 12.06
N SER A 184 2.86 8.99 11.33
CA SER A 184 1.52 8.85 10.75
C SER A 184 0.46 8.53 11.79
N ILE A 185 0.78 7.76 12.82
CA ILE A 185 -0.13 7.55 13.93
C ILE A 185 -0.45 8.88 14.62
N GLN A 186 0.53 9.76 14.80
CA GLN A 186 0.24 11.11 15.31
C GLN A 186 -0.65 11.90 14.33
N TYR A 187 -0.42 11.80 13.01
CA TYR A 187 -1.28 12.43 11.99
C TYR A 187 -2.72 11.89 12.04
N ILE A 188 -2.91 10.59 12.30
CA ILE A 188 -4.24 9.99 12.45
C ILE A 188 -4.93 10.52 13.72
N ILE A 189 -4.22 10.59 14.83
CA ILE A 189 -4.74 11.16 16.09
C ILE A 189 -5.14 12.63 15.90
N ASP A 190 -4.32 13.41 15.20
CA ASP A 190 -4.54 14.83 14.89
C ASP A 190 -5.63 15.04 13.81
N GLY A 191 -6.11 13.98 13.13
CA GLY A 191 -7.09 14.07 12.04
C GLY A 191 -6.52 14.55 10.71
N LYS A 192 -5.20 14.45 10.48
CA LYS A 192 -4.51 14.84 9.25
C LYS A 192 -4.32 13.69 8.27
N GLN A 193 -4.36 12.45 8.74
CA GLN A 193 -4.41 11.23 7.96
C GLN A 193 -5.59 10.41 8.43
N SER A 194 -6.30 9.72 7.52
CA SER A 194 -7.56 9.08 7.87
C SER A 194 -7.36 7.67 8.43
N MET A 195 -6.40 6.93 7.90
CA MET A 195 -6.11 5.56 8.30
C MET A 195 -4.69 5.14 7.92
N THR A 196 -4.25 4.05 8.48
CA THR A 196 -3.09 3.27 8.00
C THR A 196 -3.40 1.78 8.05
N VAL A 197 -2.79 0.99 7.20
CA VAL A 197 -2.80 -0.47 7.32
C VAL A 197 -1.57 -0.89 8.12
N PHE A 198 -1.82 -1.41 9.30
CA PHE A 198 -0.77 -1.91 10.19
C PHE A 198 -0.31 -3.29 9.76
N LYS A 199 0.99 -3.42 9.61
CA LYS A 199 1.74 -4.62 9.30
C LYS A 199 2.66 -4.92 10.49
N ASP A 200 2.33 -5.88 11.33
CA ASP A 200 3.14 -6.20 12.51
C ASP A 200 4.47 -6.85 12.12
N THR A 201 5.52 -6.04 12.04
CA THR A 201 6.86 -6.49 11.65
C THR A 201 7.47 -7.50 12.62
N ARG A 202 6.97 -7.58 13.87
CA ARG A 202 7.39 -8.59 14.85
C ARG A 202 6.97 -10.00 14.40
N THR A 203 5.74 -10.13 13.87
CA THR A 203 5.23 -11.39 13.33
C THR A 203 5.99 -11.78 12.08
N LEU A 204 6.21 -10.85 11.16
CA LEU A 204 6.97 -11.11 9.94
C LEU A 204 8.40 -11.60 10.25
N ALA A 205 9.06 -10.96 11.21
CA ALA A 205 10.39 -11.36 11.66
C ALA A 205 10.38 -12.77 12.30
N ALA A 206 9.39 -13.04 13.15
CA ALA A 206 9.24 -14.36 13.78
C ALA A 206 9.02 -15.47 12.75
N ASP A 207 8.14 -15.26 11.77
CA ASP A 207 7.87 -16.21 10.68
C ASP A 207 9.12 -16.47 9.82
N SER A 208 9.90 -15.42 9.53
CA SER A 208 11.16 -15.53 8.80
C SER A 208 12.19 -16.39 9.54
N VAL A 209 12.35 -16.17 10.84
CA VAL A 209 13.26 -16.97 11.68
C VAL A 209 12.77 -18.40 11.78
N ALA A 210 11.47 -18.63 12.01
CA ALA A 210 10.90 -19.99 12.06
C ALA A 210 11.11 -20.74 10.75
N MET A 211 10.92 -20.07 9.60
CA MET A 211 11.18 -20.64 8.28
C MET A 211 12.65 -21.03 8.11
N ALA A 212 13.57 -20.15 8.50
CA ALA A 212 15.01 -20.44 8.43
C ALA A 212 15.41 -21.63 9.34
N VAL A 213 14.84 -21.72 10.55
CA VAL A 213 15.08 -22.84 11.47
C VAL A 213 14.59 -24.17 10.88
N SER A 214 13.38 -24.19 10.29
CA SER A 214 12.87 -25.39 9.62
C SER A 214 13.82 -25.87 8.50
N VAL A 215 14.30 -24.93 7.66
CA VAL A 215 15.26 -25.25 6.60
C VAL A 215 16.55 -25.85 7.17
N LEU A 216 17.11 -25.24 8.23
CA LEU A 216 18.35 -25.71 8.86
C LEU A 216 18.20 -27.09 9.51
N ASN A 217 17.00 -27.42 9.99
CA ASN A 217 16.69 -28.75 10.52
C ASN A 217 16.40 -29.81 9.43
N GLY A 218 16.39 -29.43 8.15
CA GLY A 218 16.02 -30.31 7.05
C GLY A 218 14.52 -30.58 6.96
N GLU A 219 13.70 -29.74 7.59
CA GLU A 219 12.24 -29.78 7.57
C GLU A 219 11.70 -28.89 6.44
N THR A 220 10.49 -29.20 5.96
CA THR A 220 9.79 -28.31 5.02
C THR A 220 9.15 -27.17 5.81
N PRO A 221 9.49 -25.90 5.51
CA PRO A 221 8.87 -24.75 6.16
C PRO A 221 7.35 -24.68 5.94
N ALA A 222 6.63 -24.17 6.95
CA ALA A 222 5.20 -23.93 6.83
C ALA A 222 4.95 -22.75 5.88
N THR A 223 4.11 -22.98 4.87
CA THR A 223 3.65 -21.96 3.91
C THR A 223 2.13 -22.07 3.76
N ASP A 224 1.47 -20.98 3.41
CA ASP A 224 0.01 -20.90 3.28
C ASP A 224 -0.45 -20.37 1.92
N THR A 225 0.47 -19.86 1.09
CA THR A 225 0.18 -19.36 -0.25
C THR A 225 1.39 -19.51 -1.18
N THR A 226 1.24 -19.03 -2.41
CA THR A 226 2.32 -18.91 -3.40
C THR A 226 2.26 -17.56 -4.09
N TYR A 227 3.42 -17.03 -4.48
CA TYR A 227 3.54 -15.83 -5.29
C TYR A 227 4.35 -16.12 -6.55
N ASN A 228 3.80 -15.74 -7.71
CA ASN A 228 4.53 -15.83 -8.96
C ASN A 228 5.57 -14.71 -9.03
N ASN A 229 6.83 -15.08 -9.23
CA ASN A 229 7.95 -14.13 -9.30
C ASN A 229 8.46 -13.93 -10.72
N GLU A 230 7.62 -14.15 -11.74
CA GLU A 230 7.93 -14.10 -13.18
C GLU A 230 8.80 -15.24 -13.70
N ALA A 231 9.41 -16.05 -12.82
CA ALA A 231 10.17 -17.25 -13.19
C ALA A 231 9.52 -18.53 -12.66
N LYS A 232 8.91 -18.48 -11.47
CA LYS A 232 8.20 -19.61 -10.85
C LYS A 232 7.20 -19.14 -9.79
N ASP A 233 6.37 -20.06 -9.32
CA ASP A 233 5.57 -19.88 -8.11
C ASP A 233 6.43 -20.18 -6.88
N VAL A 234 6.60 -19.19 -6.01
CA VAL A 234 7.40 -19.24 -4.78
C VAL A 234 6.48 -19.54 -3.60
N PRO A 235 6.68 -20.65 -2.86
CA PRO A 235 5.94 -20.91 -1.63
C PRO A 235 6.16 -19.78 -0.62
N ALA A 236 5.07 -19.29 -0.02
CA ALA A 236 5.14 -18.15 0.87
C ALA A 236 4.40 -18.36 2.19
N LYS A 237 4.91 -17.71 3.23
CA LYS A 237 4.20 -17.47 4.49
C LYS A 237 3.70 -16.04 4.48
N GLN A 238 2.38 -15.91 4.59
CA GLN A 238 1.67 -14.62 4.54
C GLN A 238 1.11 -14.27 5.92
N THR A 239 1.27 -13.02 6.33
CA THR A 239 0.76 -12.50 7.61
C THR A 239 -0.40 -11.54 7.35
N ASP A 240 -1.44 -11.62 8.19
CA ASP A 240 -2.60 -10.73 8.16
C ASP A 240 -2.22 -9.28 8.48
N VAL A 241 -3.09 -8.37 8.05
CA VAL A 241 -2.94 -6.92 8.26
C VAL A 241 -4.15 -6.35 9.01
N VAL A 242 -3.98 -5.19 9.65
CA VAL A 242 -5.02 -4.54 10.45
C VAL A 242 -5.21 -3.09 10.00
N VAL A 243 -6.44 -2.70 9.71
CA VAL A 243 -6.77 -1.28 9.48
C VAL A 243 -6.75 -0.54 10.81
N VAL A 244 -5.96 0.53 10.88
CA VAL A 244 -5.85 1.40 12.04
C VAL A 244 -6.37 2.79 11.70
N THR A 245 -7.30 3.25 12.52
CA THR A 245 -7.90 4.58 12.48
C THR A 245 -7.78 5.24 13.84
N LYS A 246 -8.22 6.48 13.97
CA LYS A 246 -8.25 7.16 15.27
C LYS A 246 -9.00 6.37 16.36
N ASP A 247 -10.04 5.63 15.98
CA ASP A 247 -10.91 4.92 16.92
C ASP A 247 -10.25 3.68 17.54
N ASN A 248 -9.28 3.07 16.84
CA ASN A 248 -8.65 1.83 17.30
C ASN A 248 -7.12 1.90 17.46
N VAL A 249 -6.49 3.08 17.32
CA VAL A 249 -5.05 3.26 17.57
C VAL A 249 -4.64 2.63 18.89
N LYS A 250 -5.40 2.88 19.96
CA LYS A 250 -5.08 2.35 21.29
C LYS A 250 -5.07 0.83 21.32
N SER A 251 -6.14 0.18 20.88
CA SER A 251 -6.27 -1.27 20.91
C SER A 251 -5.31 -1.97 19.95
N ALA A 252 -5.11 -1.40 18.75
CA ALA A 252 -4.28 -2.02 17.73
C ALA A 252 -2.77 -1.88 18.00
N LEU A 253 -2.33 -0.74 18.52
CA LEU A 253 -0.90 -0.42 18.57
C LEU A 253 -0.36 -0.28 20.00
N ILE A 254 -1.16 0.22 20.95
CA ILE A 254 -0.69 0.41 22.35
C ILE A 254 -0.94 -0.85 23.17
N ASP A 255 -2.18 -1.34 23.22
CA ASP A 255 -2.54 -2.53 24.01
C ASP A 255 -1.85 -3.80 23.47
N SER A 256 -1.49 -3.82 22.16
CA SER A 256 -0.65 -4.87 21.55
C SER A 256 0.83 -4.78 21.94
N GLY A 257 1.27 -3.69 22.56
CA GLY A 257 2.66 -3.44 22.90
C GLY A 257 3.56 -3.13 21.71
N TYR A 258 2.98 -2.68 20.58
CA TYR A 258 3.77 -2.26 19.40
C TYR A 258 4.39 -0.88 19.63
N TYR A 259 3.59 0.04 20.20
CA TYR A 259 4.03 1.37 20.64
C TYR A 259 3.65 1.62 22.09
N GLU A 260 4.28 2.60 22.71
CA GLU A 260 3.93 3.09 24.05
C GLU A 260 2.97 4.29 23.94
N ALA A 261 2.02 4.41 24.88
CA ALA A 261 1.08 5.54 24.90
C ALA A 261 1.80 6.90 24.99
N GLY A 262 2.94 6.96 25.69
CA GLY A 262 3.77 8.15 25.82
C GLY A 262 4.46 8.60 24.51
N ASP A 263 4.40 7.80 23.46
CA ASP A 263 4.93 8.14 22.16
C ASP A 263 4.06 9.17 21.42
N PHE A 264 2.81 9.36 21.85
CA PHE A 264 1.80 10.16 21.17
C PHE A 264 1.14 11.18 22.10
N THR A 265 0.63 12.25 21.50
CA THR A 265 -0.18 13.26 22.18
C THR A 265 -1.64 13.16 21.77
N GLY A 266 -2.58 13.30 22.72
CA GLY A 266 -4.01 13.33 22.40
C GLY A 266 -4.66 11.94 22.19
N LEU A 267 -3.99 10.88 22.67
CA LEU A 267 -4.56 9.53 22.74
C LEU A 267 -5.65 9.47 23.81
#